data_81a922ca757161b6979fadc3482c9c59
#
_entry.id   81a922ca757161b6979fadc3482c9c59
#
_cell.length_a   1.000
_cell.length_b   1.000
_cell.length_c   1.000
_cell.angle_alpha   90.00
_cell.angle_beta   90.00
_cell.angle_gamma   90.00
#
_symmetry.space_group_name_H-M   'P 1'
#
loop_
_entity.id
_entity.type
_entity.pdbx_description
1 polymer ?
#
loop_
_entity_poly.entity_id
_entity_poly.type
_entity_poly.pdbx_seq_one_letter_code
_entity_poly.pdbx_strand_id
1 'polypeptide(L)'
;INNNVVIAAKNSAEPPVINTCIHIYNGASLYLYQVVLDGTNTDGSQAIEYKKAGGFGDLTINGCEIRNYIKGLIYINVAAVPNTIKIENSLIHDIVCDGGDFIDSRKGGWNNLTISSSTIYNSASKRDVLRADDVSNSVTANMVTSIDKCTFYNIGNGEANYRFFYLRFKGNTNTFTNNVIANFNNKRGFANSSAVGKPTYSNNYYYNCKNLISLAEGNTDTTVTCFDTEGNVLENNPFANPDKADFTITDELYQSYGF
;
A
#
# COMPACT_ATOMS: atom_id res chain seq x y z
N ILE A 1 3.45 11.01 -18.65
CA ILE A 1 3.51 12.48 -18.44
C ILE A 1 4.95 12.93 -18.32
N ASN A 2 5.29 14.08 -18.92
CA ASN A 2 6.66 14.65 -18.93
C ASN A 2 6.76 15.98 -18.17
N ASN A 3 5.64 16.54 -17.77
CA ASN A 3 5.51 17.79 -17.01
C ASN A 3 4.57 17.57 -15.82
N ASN A 4 4.53 18.51 -14.91
CA ASN A 4 3.58 18.46 -13.80
C ASN A 4 2.15 18.48 -14.34
N VAL A 5 1.32 17.55 -13.85
CA VAL A 5 -0.06 17.37 -14.29
C VAL A 5 -0.97 17.29 -13.09
N VAL A 6 -2.09 17.98 -13.17
CA VAL A 6 -3.22 17.86 -12.25
C VAL A 6 -4.42 17.31 -13.04
N ILE A 7 -4.99 16.23 -12.55
CA ILE A 7 -6.23 15.66 -13.07
C ILE A 7 -7.23 15.65 -11.91
N ALA A 8 -8.33 16.37 -12.09
CA ALA A 8 -9.35 16.51 -11.06
C ALA A 8 -10.74 16.38 -11.63
N ALA A 9 -11.65 15.77 -10.90
CA ALA A 9 -13.05 15.79 -11.25
C ALA A 9 -13.61 17.22 -11.18
N LYS A 10 -14.41 17.60 -12.17
CA LYS A 10 -15.20 18.84 -12.12
C LYS A 10 -16.37 18.72 -11.16
N ASN A 11 -16.90 17.52 -11.04
CA ASN A 11 -17.99 17.15 -10.14
C ASN A 11 -17.61 15.86 -9.40
N SER A 12 -17.51 15.92 -8.10
CA SER A 12 -17.13 14.75 -7.29
C SER A 12 -18.22 13.67 -7.23
N ALA A 13 -19.48 14.01 -7.53
CA ALA A 13 -20.56 13.03 -7.62
C ALA A 13 -20.51 12.20 -8.92
N GLU A 14 -19.75 12.66 -9.91
CA GLU A 14 -19.58 11.99 -11.22
C GLU A 14 -18.09 11.99 -11.58
N PRO A 15 -17.25 11.24 -10.86
CA PRO A 15 -15.81 11.24 -11.11
C PRO A 15 -15.49 10.67 -12.49
N PRO A 16 -14.59 11.31 -13.27
CA PRO A 16 -14.18 10.77 -14.55
C PRO A 16 -13.45 9.45 -14.38
N VAL A 17 -13.74 8.49 -15.26
CA VAL A 17 -13.06 7.19 -15.32
C VAL A 17 -11.94 7.26 -16.35
N ILE A 18 -10.74 6.90 -15.93
CA ILE A 18 -9.53 6.91 -16.74
C ILE A 18 -9.06 5.45 -16.88
N ASN A 19 -9.17 4.89 -18.07
CA ASN A 19 -8.78 3.52 -18.38
C ASN A 19 -7.38 3.51 -19.01
N THR A 20 -6.34 3.66 -18.19
CA THR A 20 -4.96 3.66 -18.66
C THR A 20 -3.96 3.38 -17.54
N CYS A 21 -2.73 3.06 -17.94
CA CYS A 21 -1.56 3.08 -17.06
C CYS A 21 -0.86 4.43 -17.20
N ILE A 22 -0.55 5.08 -16.10
CA ILE A 22 0.09 6.39 -16.12
C ILE A 22 1.61 6.21 -16.00
N HIS A 23 2.34 6.66 -17.00
CA HIS A 23 3.80 6.66 -16.99
C HIS A 23 4.33 8.06 -16.66
N ILE A 24 5.22 8.18 -15.65
CA ILE A 24 5.82 9.42 -15.20
C ILE A 24 7.28 9.50 -15.66
N TYR A 25 7.65 10.62 -16.28
CA TYR A 25 8.98 10.90 -16.82
C TYR A 25 9.52 12.24 -16.32
N ASN A 26 10.83 12.44 -16.47
CA ASN A 26 11.50 13.75 -16.42
C ASN A 26 11.26 14.56 -15.13
N GLY A 27 11.20 13.91 -13.99
CA GLY A 27 11.01 14.61 -12.71
C GLY A 27 9.62 15.18 -12.47
N ALA A 28 8.63 14.81 -13.32
CA ALA A 28 7.28 15.35 -13.24
C ALA A 28 6.56 14.97 -11.93
N SER A 29 5.65 15.85 -11.51
CA SER A 29 4.65 15.58 -10.47
C SER A 29 3.33 15.17 -11.09
N LEU A 30 2.56 14.33 -10.36
CA LEU A 30 1.21 13.94 -10.73
C LEU A 30 0.27 14.14 -9.54
N TYR A 31 -0.81 14.87 -9.76
CA TYR A 31 -1.84 15.11 -8.75
C TYR A 31 -3.18 14.62 -9.28
N LEU A 32 -3.78 13.65 -8.60
CA LEU A 32 -5.07 13.05 -8.92
C LEU A 32 -6.06 13.39 -7.81
N TYR A 33 -7.15 14.01 -8.17
CA TYR A 33 -8.20 14.40 -7.23
C TYR A 33 -9.58 13.91 -7.70
N GLN A 34 -10.21 13.05 -6.90
CA GLN A 34 -11.59 12.60 -7.11
C GLN A 34 -11.82 12.00 -8.52
N VAL A 35 -10.88 11.18 -8.98
CA VAL A 35 -10.96 10.47 -10.26
C VAL A 35 -10.98 8.96 -10.04
N VAL A 36 -11.49 8.22 -11.01
CA VAL A 36 -11.41 6.76 -11.03
C VAL A 36 -10.30 6.34 -12.00
N LEU A 37 -9.31 5.59 -11.53
CA LEU A 37 -8.40 4.84 -12.40
C LEU A 37 -8.88 3.39 -12.48
N ASP A 38 -9.19 2.92 -13.68
CA ASP A 38 -9.70 1.57 -13.90
C ASP A 38 -8.81 0.80 -14.88
N GLY A 39 -8.21 -0.28 -14.39
CA GLY A 39 -7.30 -1.14 -15.14
C GLY A 39 -7.95 -2.20 -16.02
N THR A 40 -9.29 -2.27 -16.10
CA THR A 40 -10.02 -3.36 -16.76
C THR A 40 -9.54 -3.65 -18.19
N ASN A 41 -9.11 -2.65 -18.93
CA ASN A 41 -8.65 -2.77 -20.32
C ASN A 41 -7.16 -2.45 -20.48
N THR A 42 -6.36 -2.59 -19.43
CA THR A 42 -4.93 -2.32 -19.49
C THR A 42 -4.14 -3.65 -19.55
N ASP A 43 -3.20 -3.75 -20.48
CA ASP A 43 -2.44 -4.98 -20.77
C ASP A 43 -1.50 -5.42 -19.63
N GLY A 44 -2.05 -5.71 -18.45
CA GLY A 44 -1.33 -6.26 -17.31
C GLY A 44 -0.26 -5.35 -16.72
N SER A 45 -0.37 -4.04 -16.87
CA SER A 45 0.56 -3.05 -16.31
C SER A 45 0.12 -2.56 -14.92
N GLN A 46 1.01 -1.85 -14.24
CA GLN A 46 0.69 -1.15 -13.00
C GLN A 46 -0.13 0.11 -13.28
N ALA A 47 -0.89 0.59 -12.28
CA ALA A 47 -1.66 1.82 -12.43
C ALA A 47 -0.74 3.03 -12.72
N ILE A 48 0.38 3.13 -11.99
CA ILE A 48 1.35 4.22 -12.12
C ILE A 48 2.76 3.66 -12.16
N GLU A 49 3.58 4.11 -13.13
CA GLU A 49 4.95 3.64 -13.29
C GLU A 49 5.92 4.80 -13.56
N TYR A 50 7.05 4.82 -12.84
CA TYR A 50 8.17 5.72 -13.10
C TYR A 50 9.09 5.13 -14.16
N LYS A 51 9.34 5.88 -15.23
CA LYS A 51 10.00 5.38 -16.46
C LYS A 51 11.41 5.91 -16.68
N LYS A 52 11.91 6.84 -15.85
CA LYS A 52 13.25 7.43 -15.94
C LYS A 52 13.91 7.46 -14.59
N ALA A 53 15.25 7.40 -14.59
CA ALA A 53 16.05 7.66 -13.39
C ALA A 53 16.07 9.15 -13.05
N GLY A 54 16.26 9.47 -11.76
CA GLY A 54 16.40 10.82 -11.23
C GLY A 54 15.41 11.14 -10.13
N GLY A 55 15.51 12.35 -9.58
CA GLY A 55 14.55 12.90 -8.66
C GLY A 55 13.23 13.25 -9.36
N PHE A 56 12.12 12.99 -8.68
CA PHE A 56 10.80 13.35 -9.15
C PHE A 56 10.10 14.26 -8.14
N GLY A 57 9.11 15.01 -8.62
CA GLY A 57 8.22 15.76 -7.76
C GLY A 57 7.25 14.83 -6.99
N ASP A 58 6.08 15.33 -6.70
CA ASP A 58 5.10 14.62 -5.87
C ASP A 58 4.14 13.80 -6.71
N LEU A 59 3.76 12.64 -6.18
CA LEU A 59 2.58 11.89 -6.59
C LEU A 59 1.53 12.03 -5.48
N THR A 60 0.41 12.66 -5.80
CA THR A 60 -0.74 12.78 -4.88
C THR A 60 -1.96 12.09 -5.47
N ILE A 61 -2.57 11.22 -4.68
CA ILE A 61 -3.82 10.53 -4.97
C ILE A 61 -4.76 10.86 -3.82
N ASN A 62 -5.80 11.65 -4.08
CA ASN A 62 -6.70 12.11 -3.03
C ASN A 62 -8.16 11.99 -3.47
N GLY A 63 -8.97 11.30 -2.66
CA GLY A 63 -10.39 11.08 -2.94
C GLY A 63 -10.64 10.25 -4.20
N CYS A 64 -9.67 9.42 -4.61
CA CYS A 64 -9.73 8.64 -5.83
C CYS A 64 -10.22 7.21 -5.57
N GLU A 65 -10.78 6.60 -6.60
CA GLU A 65 -10.95 5.15 -6.68
C GLU A 65 -9.93 4.58 -7.67
N ILE A 66 -9.18 3.53 -7.27
CA ILE A 66 -8.23 2.83 -8.15
C ILE A 66 -8.51 1.35 -8.09
N ARG A 67 -8.77 0.73 -9.26
CA ARG A 67 -9.26 -0.65 -9.31
C ARG A 67 -8.83 -1.43 -10.53
N ASN A 68 -8.95 -2.76 -10.45
CA ASN A 68 -8.85 -3.71 -11.57
C ASN A 68 -7.49 -3.75 -12.28
N TYR A 69 -6.40 -3.32 -11.64
CA TYR A 69 -5.07 -3.46 -12.22
C TYR A 69 -4.50 -4.85 -11.95
N ILE A 70 -3.96 -5.49 -13.00
CA ILE A 70 -3.49 -6.87 -12.92
C ILE A 70 -2.15 -6.96 -12.17
N LYS A 71 -1.21 -6.00 -12.37
CA LYS A 71 0.11 -6.08 -11.74
C LYS A 71 0.15 -5.38 -10.39
N GLY A 72 0.16 -4.10 -10.31
CA GLY A 72 0.28 -3.40 -9.05
C GLY A 72 -0.18 -1.95 -9.13
N LEU A 73 -0.12 -1.26 -8.00
CA LEU A 73 -0.54 0.14 -7.91
C LEU A 73 0.57 1.07 -8.42
N ILE A 74 1.78 0.97 -7.84
CA ILE A 74 2.92 1.85 -8.18
C ILE A 74 4.16 1.01 -8.44
N TYR A 75 4.87 1.31 -9.52
CA TYR A 75 6.11 0.61 -9.88
C TYR A 75 7.28 1.56 -10.13
N ILE A 76 8.41 1.27 -9.47
CA ILE A 76 9.66 2.01 -9.58
C ILE A 76 10.79 1.03 -9.93
N ASN A 77 10.94 0.69 -11.22
CA ASN A 77 11.97 -0.23 -11.70
C ASN A 77 13.13 0.49 -12.43
N VAL A 78 13.34 1.72 -12.08
CA VAL A 78 14.44 2.58 -12.51
C VAL A 78 14.98 3.31 -11.28
N ALA A 79 16.14 3.93 -11.36
CA ALA A 79 16.70 4.71 -10.25
C ALA A 79 15.94 6.04 -10.05
N ALA A 80 14.64 5.96 -9.86
CA ALA A 80 13.76 7.10 -9.62
C ALA A 80 13.50 7.29 -8.12
N VAL A 81 13.45 8.55 -7.69
CA VAL A 81 13.15 8.92 -6.30
C VAL A 81 12.10 10.02 -6.29
N PRO A 82 10.80 9.70 -6.22
CA PRO A 82 9.76 10.66 -5.91
C PRO A 82 10.02 11.35 -4.56
N ASN A 83 9.78 12.65 -4.52
CA ASN A 83 9.88 13.43 -3.30
C ASN A 83 8.81 12.99 -2.31
N THR A 84 7.55 12.95 -2.75
CA THR A 84 6.44 12.45 -1.95
C THR A 84 5.57 11.53 -2.81
N ILE A 85 5.16 10.40 -2.22
CA ILE A 85 4.02 9.61 -2.68
C ILE A 85 2.97 9.72 -1.59
N LYS A 86 1.84 10.34 -1.90
CA LYS A 86 0.75 10.57 -0.95
C LYS A 86 -0.54 9.96 -1.48
N ILE A 87 -1.11 9.04 -0.71
CA ILE A 87 -2.41 8.43 -0.97
C ILE A 87 -3.30 8.75 0.22
N GLU A 88 -4.39 9.46 -0.01
CA GLU A 88 -5.29 9.86 1.07
C GLU A 88 -6.75 9.84 0.63
N ASN A 89 -7.67 9.58 1.57
CA ASN A 89 -9.11 9.61 1.36
C ASN A 89 -9.56 8.77 0.15
N SER A 90 -8.88 7.66 -0.13
CA SER A 90 -9.02 6.94 -1.40
C SER A 90 -9.47 5.50 -1.19
N LEU A 91 -10.16 4.96 -2.20
CA LEU A 91 -10.61 3.58 -2.27
C LEU A 91 -9.75 2.83 -3.29
N ILE A 92 -9.03 1.77 -2.86
CA ILE A 92 -8.16 1.02 -3.75
C ILE A 92 -8.51 -0.46 -3.63
N HIS A 93 -8.84 -1.10 -4.74
CA HIS A 93 -9.31 -2.48 -4.67
C HIS A 93 -9.10 -3.26 -5.96
N ASP A 94 -9.16 -4.58 -5.81
CA ASP A 94 -9.03 -5.53 -6.92
C ASP A 94 -7.72 -5.33 -7.71
N ILE A 95 -6.64 -4.99 -6.99
CA ILE A 95 -5.29 -4.94 -7.55
C ILE A 95 -4.67 -6.34 -7.40
N VAL A 96 -4.66 -7.10 -8.47
CA VAL A 96 -4.35 -8.54 -8.46
C VAL A 96 -2.91 -8.83 -8.08
N CYS A 97 -1.98 -7.97 -8.48
CA CYS A 97 -0.53 -8.11 -8.28
C CYS A 97 0.06 -9.35 -8.97
N ASP A 98 -0.46 -9.75 -10.13
CA ASP A 98 0.14 -10.84 -10.90
C ASP A 98 1.46 -10.39 -11.55
N GLY A 99 2.56 -10.95 -11.06
CA GLY A 99 3.91 -10.61 -11.52
C GLY A 99 4.50 -9.31 -10.97
N GLY A 100 3.84 -8.65 -9.99
CA GLY A 100 4.32 -7.44 -9.30
C GLY A 100 3.84 -7.38 -7.86
N ASP A 101 4.40 -6.50 -7.05
CA ASP A 101 3.93 -6.22 -5.70
C ASP A 101 3.02 -4.98 -5.70
N PHE A 102 2.28 -4.72 -4.62
CA PHE A 102 1.25 -3.67 -4.63
C PHE A 102 1.88 -2.28 -4.82
N ILE A 103 2.87 -1.90 -4.01
CA ILE A 103 3.81 -0.80 -4.27
C ILE A 103 5.19 -1.42 -4.36
N ASP A 104 5.82 -1.38 -5.54
CA ASP A 104 6.99 -2.16 -5.89
C ASP A 104 8.13 -1.27 -6.38
N SER A 105 9.15 -1.07 -5.53
CA SER A 105 10.36 -0.33 -5.87
C SER A 105 11.57 -1.27 -5.92
N ARG A 106 12.02 -1.58 -7.14
CA ARG A 106 13.12 -2.53 -7.34
C ARG A 106 14.47 -1.88 -7.60
N LYS A 107 14.49 -0.69 -8.16
CA LYS A 107 15.72 0.01 -8.53
C LYS A 107 15.76 1.46 -8.09
N GLY A 108 14.73 1.93 -7.42
CA GLY A 108 14.61 3.29 -6.89
C GLY A 108 14.20 3.30 -5.42
N GLY A 109 13.56 4.37 -5.02
CA GLY A 109 13.05 4.56 -3.68
C GLY A 109 12.04 5.70 -3.64
N TRP A 110 11.80 6.25 -2.47
CA TRP A 110 11.02 7.47 -2.25
C TRP A 110 11.62 8.25 -1.08
N ASN A 111 11.39 9.55 -1.00
CA ASN A 111 11.74 10.27 0.21
C ASN A 111 10.65 10.09 1.27
N ASN A 112 9.37 10.32 0.89
CA ASN A 112 8.24 10.15 1.76
C ASN A 112 7.13 9.35 1.04
N LEU A 113 6.63 8.28 1.67
CA LEU A 113 5.43 7.58 1.25
C LEU A 113 4.43 7.63 2.40
N THR A 114 3.27 8.20 2.14
CA THR A 114 2.17 8.28 3.11
C THR A 114 0.91 7.67 2.53
N ILE A 115 0.29 6.76 3.26
CA ILE A 115 -1.04 6.25 2.99
C ILE A 115 -1.89 6.58 4.21
N SER A 116 -2.94 7.36 4.03
CA SER A 116 -3.77 7.78 5.15
C SER A 116 -5.24 7.84 4.78
N SER A 117 -6.11 7.62 5.78
CA SER A 117 -7.56 7.74 5.62
C SER A 117 -8.04 7.08 4.31
N SER A 118 -7.63 5.84 4.08
CA SER A 118 -7.91 5.13 2.83
C SER A 118 -8.33 3.69 3.10
N THR A 119 -9.21 3.18 2.26
CA THR A 119 -9.62 1.77 2.29
C THR A 119 -8.97 1.01 1.15
N ILE A 120 -8.30 -0.11 1.49
CA ILE A 120 -7.62 -0.97 0.53
C ILE A 120 -8.13 -2.40 0.74
N TYR A 121 -8.72 -2.99 -0.30
CA TYR A 121 -9.29 -4.32 -0.15
C TYR A 121 -9.12 -5.20 -1.39
N ASN A 122 -9.28 -6.51 -1.22
CA ASN A 122 -9.19 -7.53 -2.28
C ASN A 122 -7.94 -7.37 -3.15
N SER A 123 -6.80 -7.10 -2.55
CA SER A 123 -5.58 -6.77 -3.28
C SER A 123 -4.38 -7.56 -2.79
N ALA A 124 -3.36 -7.73 -3.62
CA ALA A 124 -2.07 -8.33 -3.27
C ALA A 124 -2.17 -9.66 -2.52
N SER A 125 -3.11 -10.52 -2.86
CA SER A 125 -3.41 -11.75 -2.10
C SER A 125 -2.17 -12.60 -1.84
N LYS A 126 -1.34 -12.84 -2.88
CA LYS A 126 -0.10 -13.63 -2.82
C LYS A 126 1.11 -12.77 -3.25
N ARG A 127 1.26 -11.58 -2.63
CA ARG A 127 2.34 -10.63 -2.91
C ARG A 127 2.69 -9.79 -1.69
N ASP A 128 3.83 -9.13 -1.75
CA ASP A 128 4.19 -8.11 -0.76
C ASP A 128 3.32 -6.86 -0.97
N VAL A 129 2.88 -6.23 0.12
CA VAL A 129 2.08 -5.01 0.02
C VAL A 129 3.00 -3.83 -0.31
N LEU A 130 4.08 -3.66 0.44
CA LEU A 130 5.11 -2.68 0.13
C LEU A 130 6.45 -3.37 -0.05
N ARG A 131 7.09 -3.15 -1.20
CA ARG A 131 8.42 -3.65 -1.49
C ARG A 131 9.37 -2.53 -1.88
N ALA A 132 10.56 -2.52 -1.29
CA ALA A 132 11.71 -1.76 -1.77
C ALA A 132 12.98 -2.61 -1.66
N ASP A 133 13.65 -2.83 -2.78
CA ASP A 133 14.91 -3.55 -2.80
C ASP A 133 16.05 -2.66 -2.26
N ASP A 134 17.11 -3.27 -1.75
CA ASP A 134 18.26 -2.49 -1.27
C ASP A 134 19.12 -2.01 -2.44
N VAL A 135 18.91 -0.78 -2.83
CA VAL A 135 19.72 -0.06 -3.83
C VAL A 135 20.39 1.18 -3.22
N SER A 136 20.49 1.24 -1.90
CA SER A 136 21.04 2.39 -1.15
C SER A 136 22.50 2.71 -1.49
N ASN A 137 23.23 1.78 -2.08
CA ASN A 137 24.61 2.03 -2.55
C ASN A 137 24.65 2.90 -3.83
N SER A 138 23.56 2.99 -4.58
CA SER A 138 23.50 3.68 -5.88
C SER A 138 22.38 4.73 -5.97
N VAL A 139 21.44 4.69 -5.03
CA VAL A 139 20.29 5.59 -4.97
C VAL A 139 20.23 6.23 -3.59
N THR A 140 20.15 7.56 -3.53
CA THR A 140 19.93 8.30 -2.29
C THR A 140 18.45 8.61 -2.14
N ALA A 141 17.83 8.12 -1.06
CA ALA A 141 16.44 8.37 -0.71
C ALA A 141 16.27 8.28 0.81
N ASN A 142 15.32 9.03 1.37
CA ASN A 142 15.05 9.02 2.81
C ASN A 142 14.30 7.76 3.27
N MET A 143 13.49 7.18 2.40
CA MET A 143 12.70 5.97 2.65
C MET A 143 11.85 6.03 3.92
N VAL A 144 11.17 7.15 4.11
CA VAL A 144 10.19 7.30 5.20
C VAL A 144 8.83 6.79 4.70
N THR A 145 8.24 5.88 5.44
CA THR A 145 6.92 5.31 5.12
C THR A 145 5.99 5.47 6.32
N SER A 146 4.80 6.03 6.10
CA SER A 146 3.76 6.18 7.11
C SER A 146 2.43 5.66 6.60
N ILE A 147 1.81 4.76 7.36
CA ILE A 147 0.45 4.28 7.10
C ILE A 147 -0.38 4.58 8.33
N ASP A 148 -1.41 5.42 8.17
CA ASP A 148 -2.21 5.92 9.28
C ASP A 148 -3.70 5.97 8.94
N LYS A 149 -4.54 5.52 9.87
CA LYS A 149 -6.01 5.55 9.73
C LYS A 149 -6.51 4.90 8.45
N CYS A 150 -5.99 3.72 8.13
CA CYS A 150 -6.40 2.96 6.95
C CYS A 150 -7.18 1.71 7.33
N THR A 151 -8.08 1.33 6.44
CA THR A 151 -8.77 0.04 6.46
C THR A 151 -8.14 -0.89 5.45
N PHE A 152 -7.76 -2.11 5.89
CA PHE A 152 -7.26 -3.16 5.02
C PHE A 152 -8.15 -4.40 5.16
N TYR A 153 -8.70 -4.87 4.04
CA TYR A 153 -9.54 -6.07 4.03
C TYR A 153 -9.14 -7.00 2.89
N ASN A 154 -8.92 -8.28 3.20
CA ASN A 154 -8.47 -9.28 2.21
C ASN A 154 -7.21 -8.84 1.45
N ILE A 155 -6.29 -8.16 2.10
CA ILE A 155 -4.97 -7.85 1.54
C ILE A 155 -3.96 -8.86 2.08
N GLY A 156 -3.12 -9.45 1.23
CA GLY A 156 -2.18 -10.47 1.68
C GLY A 156 -2.85 -11.73 2.27
N ASN A 157 -4.03 -12.11 1.81
CA ASN A 157 -4.83 -13.19 2.38
C ASN A 157 -4.54 -14.58 1.78
N GLY A 158 -3.56 -14.71 0.90
CA GLY A 158 -3.33 -15.91 0.08
C GLY A 158 -2.47 -17.00 0.73
N GLU A 159 -2.15 -16.92 2.01
CA GLU A 159 -1.32 -17.89 2.76
C GLU A 159 0.04 -18.20 2.14
N ALA A 160 0.61 -17.26 1.42
CA ALA A 160 1.87 -17.38 0.70
C ALA A 160 3.05 -16.75 1.45
N ASN A 161 4.27 -16.97 0.97
CA ASN A 161 5.50 -16.48 1.60
C ASN A 161 5.77 -15.00 1.30
N TYR A 162 4.79 -14.13 1.50
CA TYR A 162 4.84 -12.68 1.29
C TYR A 162 4.57 -11.92 2.58
N ARG A 163 4.78 -10.60 2.56
CA ARG A 163 4.80 -9.71 3.72
C ARG A 163 3.91 -8.49 3.51
N PHE A 164 3.59 -7.81 4.59
CA PHE A 164 3.06 -6.45 4.50
C PHE A 164 4.20 -5.48 4.10
N PHE A 165 5.36 -5.51 4.78
CA PHE A 165 6.54 -4.70 4.47
C PHE A 165 7.72 -5.56 4.05
N TYR A 166 8.19 -5.39 2.82
CA TYR A 166 9.47 -5.91 2.33
C TYR A 166 10.39 -4.75 1.94
N LEU A 167 10.67 -3.87 2.89
CA LEU A 167 11.42 -2.64 2.69
C LEU A 167 12.88 -2.85 3.09
N ARG A 168 13.70 -3.32 2.16
CA ARG A 168 15.10 -3.67 2.38
C ARG A 168 16.08 -2.51 2.20
N PHE A 169 15.64 -1.39 1.64
CA PHE A 169 16.47 -0.20 1.44
C PHE A 169 17.02 0.25 2.80
N LYS A 170 18.36 0.42 2.91
CA LYS A 170 19.00 0.77 4.19
C LYS A 170 18.55 2.14 4.69
N GLY A 171 18.39 2.25 5.99
CA GLY A 171 17.99 3.50 6.66
C GLY A 171 16.50 3.82 6.55
N ASN A 172 15.67 2.89 6.03
CA ASN A 172 14.24 3.12 5.98
C ASN A 172 13.61 3.29 7.39
N THR A 173 12.58 4.13 7.48
CA THR A 173 11.81 4.37 8.70
C THR A 173 10.34 4.15 8.41
N ASN A 174 9.67 3.34 9.21
CA ASN A 174 8.30 2.91 8.95
C ASN A 174 7.42 3.16 10.17
N THR A 175 6.22 3.70 9.96
CA THR A 175 5.16 3.83 10.97
C THR A 175 3.87 3.19 10.46
N PHE A 176 3.15 2.54 11.36
CA PHE A 176 1.88 1.88 11.06
C PHE A 176 0.94 2.08 12.24
N THR A 177 0.00 3.04 12.10
CA THR A 177 -0.76 3.56 13.24
C THR A 177 -2.25 3.70 12.92
N ASN A 178 -3.08 3.48 13.94
CA ASN A 178 -4.53 3.70 13.87
C ASN A 178 -5.25 2.94 12.74
N ASN A 179 -4.74 1.78 12.34
CA ASN A 179 -5.29 1.01 11.22
C ASN A 179 -6.22 -0.11 11.69
N VAL A 180 -7.17 -0.48 10.86
CA VAL A 180 -8.01 -1.66 11.04
C VAL A 180 -7.70 -2.65 9.91
N ILE A 181 -7.25 -3.83 10.27
CA ILE A 181 -6.83 -4.86 9.32
C ILE A 181 -7.66 -6.12 9.54
N ALA A 182 -8.27 -6.64 8.46
CA ALA A 182 -8.98 -7.89 8.51
C ALA A 182 -8.55 -8.84 7.37
N ASN A 183 -8.42 -10.13 7.72
CA ASN A 183 -8.08 -11.21 6.79
C ASN A 183 -6.71 -11.05 6.12
N PHE A 184 -5.65 -10.81 6.88
CA PHE A 184 -4.28 -10.92 6.41
C PHE A 184 -3.69 -12.26 6.83
N ASN A 185 -3.31 -13.13 5.88
CA ASN A 185 -2.88 -14.50 6.15
C ASN A 185 -1.53 -14.88 5.54
N ASN A 186 -0.82 -13.97 4.86
CA ASN A 186 0.50 -14.27 4.34
C ASN A 186 1.48 -14.63 5.46
N LYS A 187 2.37 -15.61 5.17
CA LYS A 187 3.17 -16.31 6.19
C LYS A 187 4.30 -15.47 6.80
N ARG A 188 4.70 -14.38 6.15
CA ARG A 188 5.83 -13.58 6.60
C ARG A 188 5.45 -12.25 7.28
N GLY A 189 4.16 -12.06 7.57
CA GLY A 189 3.66 -10.99 8.42
C GLY A 189 4.08 -9.59 7.98
N PHE A 190 4.55 -8.76 8.91
CA PHE A 190 4.99 -7.40 8.57
C PHE A 190 6.31 -7.37 7.82
N ALA A 191 7.34 -8.01 8.35
CA ALA A 191 8.65 -8.05 7.73
C ALA A 191 9.44 -9.26 8.24
N ASN A 192 10.42 -9.69 7.46
CA ASN A 192 11.23 -10.86 7.80
C ASN A 192 12.73 -10.64 7.60
N SER A 193 13.22 -9.46 7.76
CA SER A 193 14.64 -9.17 7.56
C SER A 193 15.13 -8.20 8.63
N SER A 194 16.27 -8.49 9.24
CA SER A 194 16.94 -7.58 10.16
C SER A 194 17.45 -6.30 9.48
N ALA A 195 17.55 -6.29 8.15
CA ALA A 195 17.91 -5.11 7.38
C ALA A 195 16.73 -4.15 7.19
N VAL A 196 15.52 -4.61 7.45
CA VAL A 196 14.31 -3.78 7.39
C VAL A 196 14.21 -2.99 8.69
N GLY A 197 14.00 -1.69 8.60
CA GLY A 197 13.66 -0.88 9.77
C GLY A 197 12.38 -1.43 10.40
N LYS A 198 12.48 -1.85 11.68
CA LYS A 198 11.30 -2.33 12.39
C LYS A 198 10.26 -1.21 12.42
N PRO A 199 9.03 -1.46 11.96
CA PRO A 199 7.98 -0.45 12.03
C PRO A 199 7.68 -0.04 13.48
N THR A 200 7.33 1.22 13.68
CA THR A 200 6.70 1.68 14.91
C THR A 200 5.21 1.50 14.77
N TYR A 201 4.60 0.82 15.71
CA TYR A 201 3.18 0.51 15.70
C TYR A 201 2.46 1.29 16.81
N SER A 202 1.20 1.65 16.57
CA SER A 202 0.32 2.22 17.59
C SER A 202 -1.15 2.09 17.19
N ASN A 203 -2.00 1.70 18.14
CA ASN A 203 -3.45 1.73 18.01
C ASN A 203 -3.99 0.97 16.77
N ASN A 204 -3.40 -0.15 16.41
CA ASN A 204 -3.92 -0.95 15.31
C ASN A 204 -4.85 -2.05 15.81
N TYR A 205 -5.83 -2.41 14.99
CA TYR A 205 -6.84 -3.43 15.27
C TYR A 205 -6.79 -4.52 14.20
N TYR A 206 -6.83 -5.78 14.64
CA TYR A 206 -6.62 -6.94 13.79
C TYR A 206 -7.74 -7.97 13.97
N TYR A 207 -8.40 -8.33 12.88
CA TYR A 207 -9.39 -9.40 12.82
C TYR A 207 -8.92 -10.50 11.86
N ASN A 208 -8.89 -11.76 12.34
CA ASN A 208 -8.50 -12.90 11.51
C ASN A 208 -7.18 -12.64 10.75
N CYS A 209 -6.17 -12.14 11.44
CA CYS A 209 -4.85 -11.87 10.89
C CYS A 209 -3.82 -12.85 11.46
N LYS A 210 -3.02 -13.44 10.58
CA LYS A 210 -1.91 -14.32 10.95
C LYS A 210 -0.58 -13.59 10.80
N ASN A 211 0.38 -13.87 11.70
CA ASN A 211 1.75 -13.39 11.61
C ASN A 211 1.95 -11.87 11.67
N LEU A 212 0.95 -11.09 12.09
CA LEU A 212 1.07 -9.65 12.30
C LEU A 212 1.32 -9.27 13.76
N ILE A 213 0.76 -10.02 14.71
CA ILE A 213 0.88 -9.77 16.16
C ILE A 213 1.90 -10.74 16.78
N SER A 214 1.85 -11.98 16.37
CA SER A 214 2.77 -13.04 16.76
C SER A 214 2.92 -14.04 15.64
N LEU A 215 3.89 -14.93 15.73
CA LEU A 215 4.03 -16.02 14.77
C LEU A 215 2.82 -16.97 14.89
N ALA A 216 2.14 -17.24 13.80
CA ALA A 216 0.99 -18.12 13.79
C ALA A 216 1.40 -19.57 14.12
N GLU A 217 0.51 -20.30 14.76
CA GLU A 217 0.69 -21.72 15.05
C GLU A 217 1.03 -22.50 13.77
N GLY A 218 2.04 -23.36 13.84
CA GLY A 218 2.53 -24.15 12.72
C GLY A 218 3.41 -23.36 11.72
N ASN A 219 3.59 -22.08 11.89
CA ASN A 219 4.55 -21.32 11.10
C ASN A 219 5.98 -21.49 11.68
N THR A 220 6.87 -22.10 10.92
CA THR A 220 8.26 -22.39 11.31
C THR A 220 9.28 -21.41 10.75
N ASP A 221 8.86 -20.34 10.08
CA ASP A 221 9.77 -19.32 9.51
C ASP A 221 10.31 -18.41 10.60
N THR A 222 11.47 -18.78 11.18
CA THR A 222 12.16 -18.03 12.24
C THR A 222 12.70 -16.68 11.78
N THR A 223 12.65 -16.37 10.49
CA THR A 223 13.05 -15.06 9.95
C THR A 223 11.97 -14.01 10.11
N VAL A 224 10.74 -14.40 10.46
CA VAL A 224 9.64 -13.48 10.77
C VAL A 224 9.85 -12.94 12.19
N THR A 225 10.29 -11.71 12.30
CA THR A 225 10.71 -11.11 13.58
C THR A 225 10.06 -9.76 13.89
N CYS A 226 9.23 -9.24 13.00
CA CYS A 226 8.56 -7.96 13.16
C CYS A 226 7.07 -8.17 13.42
N PHE A 227 6.64 -7.84 14.64
CA PHE A 227 5.25 -7.97 15.08
C PHE A 227 4.78 -6.68 15.75
N ASP A 228 3.50 -6.37 15.60
CA ASP A 228 2.79 -5.39 16.42
C ASP A 228 2.29 -6.08 17.69
N THR A 229 3.18 -6.25 18.67
CA THR A 229 2.88 -7.00 19.90
C THR A 229 1.87 -6.31 20.81
N GLU A 230 1.62 -5.02 20.59
CA GLU A 230 0.65 -4.20 21.33
C GLU A 230 -0.64 -4.00 20.54
N GLY A 231 -0.77 -4.64 19.38
CA GLY A 231 -1.94 -4.54 18.52
C GLY A 231 -3.19 -5.19 19.14
N ASN A 232 -4.33 -4.60 18.91
CA ASN A 232 -5.61 -5.06 19.44
C ASN A 232 -6.20 -6.17 18.58
N VAL A 233 -6.44 -7.34 19.15
CA VAL A 233 -7.08 -8.47 18.46
C VAL A 233 -8.58 -8.38 18.62
N LEU A 234 -9.30 -8.40 17.51
CA LEU A 234 -10.76 -8.39 17.47
C LEU A 234 -11.31 -9.81 17.39
N GLU A 235 -12.32 -10.11 18.16
CA GLU A 235 -13.01 -11.40 18.13
C GLU A 235 -13.99 -11.51 16.95
N ASN A 236 -14.56 -10.41 16.53
CA ASN A 236 -15.54 -10.32 15.46
C ASN A 236 -15.06 -9.42 14.32
N ASN A 237 -15.60 -9.68 13.11
CA ASN A 237 -15.37 -8.80 11.99
C ASN A 237 -15.89 -7.37 12.31
N PRO A 238 -15.03 -6.33 12.23
CA PRO A 238 -15.43 -4.98 12.60
C PRO A 238 -16.37 -4.30 11.59
N PHE A 239 -16.50 -4.83 10.38
CA PHE A 239 -17.18 -4.18 9.27
C PHE A 239 -18.63 -4.65 9.11
N ALA A 240 -19.51 -3.75 8.71
CA ALA A 240 -20.93 -4.01 8.56
C ALA A 240 -21.24 -5.07 7.48
N ASN A 241 -20.68 -4.92 6.28
CA ASN A 241 -20.86 -5.88 5.19
C ASN A 241 -19.70 -5.80 4.17
N PRO A 242 -18.51 -6.29 4.53
CA PRO A 242 -17.32 -6.13 3.69
C PRO A 242 -17.40 -6.87 2.35
N ASP A 243 -18.23 -7.91 2.23
CA ASP A 243 -18.48 -8.63 0.97
C ASP A 243 -19.23 -7.77 -0.05
N LYS A 244 -19.88 -6.70 0.42
CA LYS A 244 -20.51 -5.67 -0.42
C LYS A 244 -19.74 -4.34 -0.39
N ALA A 245 -18.48 -4.38 0.00
CA ALA A 245 -17.63 -3.20 0.17
C ALA A 245 -18.19 -2.16 1.17
N ASP A 246 -18.99 -2.59 2.14
CA ASP A 246 -19.41 -1.76 3.25
C ASP A 246 -18.46 -1.98 4.44
N PHE A 247 -17.49 -1.08 4.54
CA PHE A 247 -16.46 -1.09 5.59
C PHE A 247 -16.82 -0.18 6.77
N THR A 248 -18.09 0.19 6.92
CA THR A 248 -18.56 0.91 8.10
C THR A 248 -18.23 0.11 9.36
N ILE A 249 -17.50 0.73 10.27
CA ILE A 249 -17.16 0.12 11.57
C ILE A 249 -18.39 0.21 12.47
N THR A 250 -18.85 -0.94 12.95
CA THR A 250 -20.09 -1.05 13.72
C THR A 250 -19.91 -0.87 15.23
N ASP A 251 -18.67 -0.99 15.75
CA ASP A 251 -18.36 -0.85 17.16
C ASP A 251 -17.84 0.56 17.44
N GLU A 252 -18.50 1.27 18.35
CA GLU A 252 -18.17 2.66 18.73
C GLU A 252 -16.75 2.81 19.32
N LEU A 253 -16.19 1.76 19.92
CA LEU A 253 -14.87 1.80 20.54
C LEU A 253 -13.75 2.08 19.55
N TYR A 254 -13.89 1.68 18.30
CA TYR A 254 -12.84 1.85 17.29
C TYR A 254 -13.32 2.49 15.99
N GLN A 255 -14.48 3.16 15.99
CA GLN A 255 -14.98 3.91 14.82
C GLN A 255 -14.04 5.05 14.36
N SER A 256 -13.15 5.52 15.25
CA SER A 256 -12.16 6.56 14.91
C SER A 256 -10.87 5.98 14.27
N TYR A 257 -10.76 4.67 14.16
CA TYR A 257 -9.63 3.96 13.57
C TYR A 257 -10.02 3.39 12.20
N GLY A 258 -9.03 3.22 11.34
CA GLY A 258 -9.32 2.84 9.97
C GLY A 258 -9.93 3.99 9.15
N PHE A 259 -10.51 3.64 7.99
CA PHE A 259 -11.20 4.59 7.09
C PHE A 259 -12.23 3.84 6.23
#